data_46a160c80f6277d563ec586843dd80ad
#
_entry.id   46a160c80f6277d563ec586843dd80ad
#
_cell.length_a   1.000
_cell.length_b   1.000
_cell.length_c   1.000
_cell.angle_alpha   90.00
_cell.angle_beta   90.00
_cell.angle_gamma   90.00
#
_symmetry.space_group_name_H-M   'P 1'
#
loop_
_entity.id
_entity.type
_entity.pdbx_description
1 polymer ?
#
loop_
_entity_poly.entity_id
_entity_poly.type
_entity_poly.pdbx_seq_one_letter_code
_entity_poly.pdbx_strand_id
1 'polypeptide(L)'
;MKKLAFVLFSGVLLSACNDDTSEQKEFIDQVKASTTPKVEAIPKLTQFEHFEYNAQQLRSPFVAPQPEIIQNKMIQVKNCLHPDPERTREVLEKYPLDNLAMKGTLGSGGQTWALIKAADDTLHRVTVGNHIGLYHGVVQQVKSDYIELLELIPDGSGCWKERVTKLEMLEAASNGTS
;
A
#
# COMPACT_ATOMS: atom_id res chain seq x y z
N MET A 1 -44.68 36.95 -55.05
CA MET A 1 -43.50 37.78 -54.65
C MET A 1 -42.95 37.42 -53.26
N LYS A 2 -43.75 37.21 -52.21
CA LYS A 2 -43.25 36.87 -50.88
C LYS A 2 -42.48 35.52 -50.80
N LYS A 3 -42.88 34.51 -51.56
CA LYS A 3 -42.20 33.20 -51.56
C LYS A 3 -40.82 33.23 -52.24
N LEU A 4 -40.64 34.08 -53.25
CA LEU A 4 -39.38 34.24 -53.94
C LEU A 4 -38.36 34.95 -53.07
N ALA A 5 -38.77 35.92 -52.26
CA ALA A 5 -37.90 36.62 -51.29
C ALA A 5 -37.40 35.69 -50.16
N PHE A 6 -38.22 34.73 -49.74
CA PHE A 6 -37.87 33.78 -48.71
C PHE A 6 -36.79 32.75 -49.19
N VAL A 7 -36.87 32.31 -50.43
CA VAL A 7 -35.88 31.41 -51.04
C VAL A 7 -34.54 32.12 -51.25
N LEU A 8 -34.57 33.39 -51.64
CA LEU A 8 -33.35 34.20 -51.77
C LEU A 8 -32.65 34.48 -50.44
N PHE A 9 -33.45 34.70 -49.38
CA PHE A 9 -32.93 34.93 -48.04
C PHE A 9 -32.32 33.67 -47.40
N SER A 10 -32.90 32.48 -47.72
CA SER A 10 -32.38 31.17 -47.26
C SER A 10 -31.04 30.81 -47.93
N GLY A 11 -30.82 31.25 -49.17
CA GLY A 11 -29.54 31.01 -49.92
C GLY A 11 -28.34 31.77 -49.36
N VAL A 12 -28.56 32.96 -48.80
CA VAL A 12 -27.49 33.79 -48.22
C VAL A 12 -26.98 33.26 -46.90
N LEU A 13 -27.82 32.53 -46.15
CA LEU A 13 -27.42 31.95 -44.85
C LEU A 13 -26.51 30.71 -44.96
N LEU A 14 -26.47 30.06 -46.13
CA LEU A 14 -25.64 28.87 -46.39
C LEU A 14 -24.20 29.18 -46.84
N SER A 15 -23.88 30.42 -47.18
CA SER A 15 -22.53 30.79 -47.61
C SER A 15 -21.62 31.27 -46.48
N ALA A 16 -22.06 31.26 -45.20
CA ALA A 16 -21.31 31.78 -44.05
C ALA A 16 -20.33 30.79 -43.42
N CYS A 17 -20.24 29.55 -43.92
CA CYS A 17 -19.28 28.56 -43.39
C CYS A 17 -18.10 28.39 -44.38
N ASN A 18 -17.42 29.47 -44.68
CA ASN A 18 -16.10 29.35 -45.29
C ASN A 18 -15.06 29.54 -44.20
N ASP A 19 -14.81 28.47 -43.46
CA ASP A 19 -13.74 28.45 -42.43
C ASP A 19 -12.42 28.43 -43.19
N ASP A 20 -11.84 29.61 -43.41
CA ASP A 20 -10.52 29.74 -43.99
C ASP A 20 -9.47 29.32 -42.98
N THR A 21 -9.09 28.04 -43.03
CA THR A 21 -8.08 27.42 -42.16
C THR A 21 -6.66 27.62 -42.69
N SER A 22 -6.45 28.50 -43.66
CA SER A 22 -5.15 28.73 -44.28
C SER A 22 -4.13 29.27 -43.25
N GLU A 23 -4.51 30.27 -42.46
CA GLU A 23 -3.63 30.81 -41.41
C GLU A 23 -3.19 29.77 -40.39
N GLN A 24 -4.11 28.89 -40.00
CA GLN A 24 -3.78 27.83 -39.01
C GLN A 24 -2.83 26.79 -39.61
N LYS A 25 -2.99 26.45 -40.87
CA LYS A 25 -2.08 25.55 -41.56
C LYS A 25 -0.68 26.17 -41.73
N GLU A 26 -0.61 27.43 -42.10
CA GLU A 26 0.66 28.16 -42.23
C GLU A 26 1.37 28.24 -40.86
N PHE A 27 0.66 28.51 -39.79
CA PHE A 27 1.22 28.49 -38.44
C PHE A 27 1.76 27.08 -38.04
N ILE A 28 1.01 26.02 -38.33
CA ILE A 28 1.44 24.64 -38.08
C ILE A 28 2.71 24.30 -38.84
N ASP A 29 2.77 24.69 -40.12
CA ASP A 29 3.93 24.42 -40.97
C ASP A 29 5.14 25.26 -40.51
N GLN A 30 4.93 26.47 -40.05
CA GLN A 30 5.98 27.32 -39.49
C GLN A 30 6.52 26.71 -38.18
N VAL A 31 5.66 26.23 -37.30
CA VAL A 31 6.06 25.55 -36.04
C VAL A 31 6.80 24.25 -36.32
N LYS A 32 6.33 23.45 -37.30
CA LYS A 32 7.01 22.24 -37.72
C LYS A 32 8.40 22.51 -38.31
N ALA A 33 8.55 23.58 -39.08
CA ALA A 33 9.82 23.97 -39.66
C ALA A 33 10.81 24.51 -38.62
N SER A 34 10.32 25.19 -37.62
CA SER A 34 11.14 25.76 -36.51
C SER A 34 11.48 24.76 -35.41
N THR A 35 10.70 23.70 -35.30
CA THR A 35 10.90 22.69 -34.23
C THR A 35 11.62 21.48 -34.81
N THR A 36 12.93 21.45 -34.71
CA THR A 36 13.70 20.22 -34.97
C THR A 36 13.42 19.23 -33.86
N PRO A 37 12.81 18.07 -34.16
CA PRO A 37 12.60 17.05 -33.14
C PRO A 37 13.96 16.57 -32.63
N LYS A 38 14.30 16.93 -31.40
CA LYS A 38 15.48 16.39 -30.72
C LYS A 38 15.16 14.96 -30.26
N VAL A 39 15.36 14.03 -31.19
CA VAL A 39 15.24 12.61 -30.88
C VAL A 39 16.44 12.22 -30.02
N GLU A 40 16.21 11.83 -28.76
CA GLU A 40 17.27 11.25 -27.94
C GLU A 40 17.76 9.96 -28.61
N ALA A 41 19.09 9.82 -28.66
CA ALA A 41 19.69 8.61 -29.20
C ALA A 41 19.25 7.40 -28.37
N ILE A 42 18.79 6.35 -29.01
CA ILE A 42 18.42 5.08 -28.39
C ILE A 42 19.62 4.60 -27.55
N PRO A 43 19.45 4.32 -26.25
CA PRO A 43 20.54 3.82 -25.43
C PRO A 43 21.10 2.53 -26.06
N LYS A 44 22.42 2.48 -26.19
CA LYS A 44 23.09 1.27 -26.71
C LYS A 44 22.84 0.14 -25.72
N LEU A 45 22.24 -0.93 -26.22
CA LEU A 45 22.07 -2.16 -25.44
C LEU A 45 23.46 -2.70 -25.11
N THR A 46 23.79 -2.75 -23.83
CA THR A 46 24.95 -3.50 -23.35
C THR A 46 24.68 -4.99 -23.58
N GLN A 47 25.62 -5.67 -24.21
CA GLN A 47 25.50 -7.12 -24.40
C GLN A 47 25.42 -7.78 -23.02
N PHE A 48 24.42 -8.62 -22.86
CA PHE A 48 24.23 -9.39 -21.63
C PHE A 48 25.32 -10.44 -21.60
N GLU A 49 26.21 -10.39 -20.61
CA GLU A 49 27.11 -11.50 -20.33
C GLU A 49 26.30 -12.61 -19.68
N HIS A 50 26.27 -13.78 -20.29
CA HIS A 50 25.61 -14.94 -19.74
C HIS A 50 26.35 -15.37 -18.49
N PHE A 51 25.68 -15.27 -17.35
CA PHE A 51 26.14 -15.90 -16.12
C PHE A 51 25.88 -17.40 -16.23
N GLU A 52 26.93 -18.22 -16.23
CA GLU A 52 26.78 -19.65 -16.05
C GLU A 52 26.29 -19.93 -14.63
N TYR A 53 25.09 -20.45 -14.52
CA TYR A 53 24.53 -20.90 -13.26
C TYR A 53 25.26 -22.14 -12.78
N ASN A 54 26.25 -21.98 -11.91
CA ASN A 54 27.04 -23.07 -11.34
C ASN A 54 26.64 -23.32 -9.87
N ALA A 55 25.41 -23.79 -9.68
CA ALA A 55 24.86 -24.08 -8.36
C ALA A 55 24.82 -25.57 -8.02
N GLN A 56 25.51 -26.42 -8.80
CA GLN A 56 25.48 -27.87 -8.59
C GLN A 56 26.01 -28.32 -7.21
N GLN A 57 26.86 -27.51 -6.59
CA GLN A 57 27.39 -27.76 -5.25
C GLN A 57 26.61 -27.03 -4.14
N LEU A 58 25.65 -26.19 -4.49
CA LEU A 58 24.82 -25.50 -3.53
C LEU A 58 23.62 -26.36 -3.13
N ARG A 59 23.21 -26.19 -1.89
CA ARG A 59 22.03 -26.89 -1.36
C ARG A 59 20.79 -26.51 -2.16
N SER A 60 19.98 -27.51 -2.56
CA SER A 60 18.70 -27.25 -3.21
C SER A 60 17.80 -26.40 -2.33
N PRO A 61 17.22 -25.30 -2.84
CA PRO A 61 16.31 -24.45 -2.06
C PRO A 61 14.97 -25.16 -1.72
N PHE A 62 14.67 -26.29 -2.39
CA PHE A 62 13.45 -27.08 -2.18
C PHE A 62 13.61 -28.21 -1.16
N VAL A 63 14.81 -28.41 -0.62
CA VAL A 63 15.00 -29.37 0.47
C VAL A 63 14.69 -28.68 1.78
N ALA A 64 13.67 -29.16 2.50
CA ALA A 64 13.32 -28.65 3.81
C ALA A 64 14.56 -28.63 4.74
N PRO A 65 14.80 -27.56 5.48
CA PRO A 65 15.90 -27.51 6.45
C PRO A 65 15.71 -28.61 7.50
N GLN A 66 16.77 -29.33 7.82
CA GLN A 66 16.70 -30.36 8.84
C GLN A 66 16.43 -29.74 10.21
N PRO A 67 15.53 -30.27 11.04
CA PRO A 67 15.13 -29.70 12.33
C PRO A 67 16.30 -29.48 13.30
N GLU A 68 17.35 -30.30 13.21
CA GLU A 68 18.53 -30.24 14.08
C GLU A 68 19.37 -28.96 13.91
N ILE A 69 19.36 -28.38 12.69
CA ILE A 69 20.10 -27.14 12.40
C ILE A 69 19.41 -25.94 13.05
N ILE A 70 18.09 -25.98 13.16
CA ILE A 70 17.29 -24.92 13.77
C ILE A 70 17.48 -24.93 15.28
N GLN A 71 17.49 -26.11 15.91
CA GLN A 71 17.67 -26.24 17.35
C GLN A 71 19.05 -25.80 17.84
N ASN A 72 20.12 -26.12 17.10
CA ASN A 72 21.46 -25.71 17.50
C ASN A 72 21.74 -24.20 17.34
N LYS A 73 21.04 -23.50 16.43
CA LYS A 73 21.17 -22.05 16.29
C LYS A 73 20.38 -21.28 17.35
N MET A 74 19.29 -21.86 17.87
CA MET A 74 18.46 -21.22 18.91
C MET A 74 19.08 -21.30 20.31
N ILE A 75 20.02 -22.21 20.56
CA ILE A 75 20.56 -22.47 21.90
C ILE A 75 21.64 -21.45 22.33
N GLN A 76 22.20 -20.67 21.43
CA GLN A 76 23.40 -19.86 21.74
C GLN A 76 23.15 -18.41 22.17
N VAL A 77 21.94 -17.91 22.18
CA VAL A 77 21.69 -16.50 22.58
C VAL A 77 20.90 -16.43 23.89
N LYS A 78 21.56 -16.74 24.99
CA LYS A 78 20.93 -16.78 26.33
C LYS A 78 20.59 -15.41 26.94
N ASN A 79 20.98 -14.29 26.34
CA ASN A 79 20.87 -12.95 26.95
C ASN A 79 20.17 -11.91 26.06
N CYS A 80 19.20 -12.29 25.25
CA CYS A 80 18.47 -11.32 24.45
C CYS A 80 16.95 -11.47 24.64
N LEU A 81 16.22 -10.44 24.20
CA LEU A 81 14.79 -10.37 24.30
C LEU A 81 14.13 -11.47 23.46
N HIS A 82 13.16 -12.18 24.03
CA HIS A 82 12.36 -13.20 23.37
C HIS A 82 10.89 -13.06 23.78
N PRO A 83 9.94 -13.35 22.91
CA PRO A 83 8.55 -13.51 23.32
C PRO A 83 8.41 -14.68 24.30
N ASP A 84 7.48 -14.57 25.24
CA ASP A 84 7.18 -15.64 26.17
C ASP A 84 6.57 -16.85 25.42
N PRO A 85 7.27 -18.02 25.40
CA PRO A 85 6.78 -19.19 24.69
C PRO A 85 5.64 -19.90 25.42
N GLU A 86 5.48 -19.68 26.75
CA GLU A 86 4.48 -20.36 27.57
C GLU A 86 3.12 -19.64 27.55
N ARG A 87 3.09 -18.41 27.06
CA ARG A 87 1.86 -17.61 27.01
C ARG A 87 0.89 -18.15 25.93
N THR A 88 -0.36 -18.30 26.33
CA THR A 88 -1.44 -18.60 25.39
C THR A 88 -1.70 -17.38 24.49
N ARG A 89 -1.68 -17.59 23.18
CA ARG A 89 -1.95 -16.53 22.21
C ARG A 89 -3.41 -16.13 22.19
N GLU A 90 -3.64 -14.83 22.12
CA GLU A 90 -4.97 -14.25 21.95
C GLU A 90 -5.46 -14.37 20.50
N VAL A 91 -6.77 -14.21 20.30
CA VAL A 91 -7.40 -14.41 18.97
C VAL A 91 -6.84 -13.47 17.91
N LEU A 92 -6.57 -12.21 18.28
CA LEU A 92 -6.08 -11.19 17.35
C LEU A 92 -4.59 -11.32 17.00
N GLU A 93 -3.84 -12.18 17.68
CA GLU A 93 -2.46 -12.50 17.32
C GLU A 93 -2.35 -13.45 16.10
N LYS A 94 -3.48 -13.91 15.58
CA LYS A 94 -3.52 -14.71 14.33
C LYS A 94 -3.47 -13.85 13.08
N TYR A 95 -3.73 -12.55 13.20
CA TYR A 95 -3.85 -11.63 12.08
C TYR A 95 -2.68 -10.64 12.09
N PRO A 96 -2.10 -10.32 10.90
CA PRO A 96 -1.17 -9.19 10.80
C PRO A 96 -1.89 -7.87 11.11
N LEU A 97 -1.17 -6.88 11.63
CA LEU A 97 -1.77 -5.58 11.97
C LEU A 97 -2.45 -4.90 10.77
N ASP A 98 -1.93 -5.10 9.56
CA ASP A 98 -2.49 -4.54 8.32
C ASP A 98 -3.90 -5.08 8.00
N ASN A 99 -4.25 -6.24 8.56
CA ASN A 99 -5.57 -6.86 8.41
C ASN A 99 -6.51 -6.58 9.59
N LEU A 100 -6.07 -5.73 10.50
CA LEU A 100 -6.85 -5.26 11.65
C LEU A 100 -7.23 -3.80 11.45
N ALA A 101 -8.47 -3.44 11.69
CA ALA A 101 -8.94 -2.07 11.55
C ALA A 101 -9.59 -1.59 12.85
N MET A 102 -9.07 -0.50 13.41
CA MET A 102 -9.73 0.16 14.52
C MET A 102 -11.01 0.84 14.03
N LYS A 103 -12.14 0.57 14.68
CA LYS A 103 -13.47 1.08 14.32
C LYS A 103 -14.01 2.12 15.30
N GLY A 104 -13.40 2.22 16.47
CA GLY A 104 -13.79 3.18 17.49
C GLY A 104 -13.36 2.73 18.89
N THR A 105 -13.83 3.44 19.87
CA THR A 105 -13.57 3.16 21.29
C THR A 105 -14.87 3.06 22.08
N LEU A 106 -14.84 2.26 23.14
CA LEU A 106 -15.90 2.17 24.13
C LEU A 106 -15.31 2.51 25.49
N GLY A 107 -15.93 3.46 26.19
CA GLY A 107 -15.56 3.80 27.56
C GLY A 107 -16.66 3.41 28.54
N SER A 108 -16.29 2.77 29.65
CA SER A 108 -17.20 2.49 30.76
C SER A 108 -16.40 2.35 32.06
N GLY A 109 -16.88 3.02 33.13
CA GLY A 109 -16.30 2.86 34.44
C GLY A 109 -14.82 3.24 34.59
N GLY A 110 -14.32 4.19 33.75
CA GLY A 110 -12.92 4.63 33.79
C GLY A 110 -11.98 3.76 32.98
N GLN A 111 -12.47 2.72 32.29
CA GLN A 111 -11.71 1.86 31.40
C GLN A 111 -12.12 2.12 29.95
N THR A 112 -11.13 2.17 29.06
CA THR A 112 -11.35 2.37 27.63
C THR A 112 -10.96 1.11 26.85
N TRP A 113 -11.83 0.67 25.96
CA TRP A 113 -11.59 -0.42 25.03
C TRP A 113 -11.57 0.10 23.61
N ALA A 114 -10.64 -0.36 22.80
CA ALA A 114 -10.69 -0.20 21.36
C ALA A 114 -11.54 -1.31 20.74
N LEU A 115 -12.31 -0.97 19.71
CA LEU A 115 -13.03 -1.92 18.86
C LEU A 115 -12.19 -2.20 17.65
N ILE A 116 -11.69 -3.42 17.54
CA ILE A 116 -10.86 -3.88 16.44
C ILE A 116 -11.65 -4.85 15.59
N LYS A 117 -11.76 -4.55 14.30
CA LYS A 117 -12.34 -5.43 13.28
C LYS A 117 -11.23 -6.27 12.67
N ALA A 118 -11.36 -7.58 12.69
CA ALA A 118 -10.44 -8.51 12.05
C ALA A 118 -10.83 -8.80 10.59
N ALA A 119 -9.96 -9.49 9.85
CA ALA A 119 -10.16 -9.80 8.44
C ALA A 119 -11.37 -10.70 8.16
N ASP A 120 -11.83 -11.45 9.16
CA ASP A 120 -13.04 -12.29 9.12
C ASP A 120 -14.33 -11.54 9.45
N ASP A 121 -14.26 -10.20 9.45
CA ASP A 121 -15.36 -9.28 9.82
C ASP A 121 -15.82 -9.35 11.29
N THR A 122 -15.14 -10.12 12.14
CA THR A 122 -15.44 -10.17 13.57
C THR A 122 -14.94 -8.92 14.28
N LEU A 123 -15.69 -8.49 15.31
CA LEU A 123 -15.37 -7.32 16.10
C LEU A 123 -14.91 -7.74 17.49
N HIS A 124 -13.73 -7.31 17.86
CA HIS A 124 -13.11 -7.63 19.15
C HIS A 124 -12.91 -6.37 19.99
N ARG A 125 -13.07 -6.52 21.31
CA ARG A 125 -12.75 -5.47 22.28
C ARG A 125 -11.35 -5.70 22.83
N VAL A 126 -10.52 -4.66 22.77
CA VAL A 126 -9.12 -4.68 23.17
C VAL A 126 -8.85 -3.56 24.16
N THR A 127 -8.11 -3.84 25.20
CA THR A 127 -7.67 -2.87 26.21
C THR A 127 -6.16 -2.96 26.44
N VAL A 128 -5.63 -2.07 27.26
CA VAL A 128 -4.22 -2.10 27.67
C VAL A 128 -3.86 -3.47 28.24
N GLY A 129 -2.73 -4.03 27.80
CA GLY A 129 -2.23 -5.35 28.18
C GLY A 129 -2.70 -6.50 27.27
N ASN A 130 -3.72 -6.31 26.40
CA ASN A 130 -4.05 -7.35 25.42
C ASN A 130 -3.00 -7.45 24.32
N HIS A 131 -2.95 -8.62 23.67
CA HIS A 131 -2.02 -8.91 22.60
C HIS A 131 -2.72 -8.96 21.26
N ILE A 132 -2.16 -8.26 20.25
CA ILE A 132 -2.66 -8.23 18.88
C ILE A 132 -1.51 -8.26 17.88
N GLY A 133 -1.77 -8.79 16.69
CA GLY A 133 -0.78 -8.83 15.62
C GLY A 133 0.18 -10.03 15.72
N LEU A 134 0.77 -10.39 14.58
CA LEU A 134 1.67 -11.55 14.47
C LEU A 134 2.96 -11.40 15.29
N TYR A 135 3.38 -10.17 15.57
CA TYR A 135 4.64 -9.84 16.22
C TYR A 135 4.47 -9.61 17.74
N HIS A 136 3.58 -10.37 18.38
CA HIS A 136 3.37 -10.32 19.83
C HIS A 136 3.09 -8.91 20.36
N GLY A 137 2.39 -8.08 19.58
CA GLY A 137 2.13 -6.68 19.91
C GLY A 137 1.29 -6.54 21.18
N VAL A 138 1.82 -5.89 22.20
CA VAL A 138 1.12 -5.59 23.46
C VAL A 138 0.55 -4.18 23.38
N VAL A 139 -0.75 -4.04 23.65
CA VAL A 139 -1.41 -2.73 23.72
C VAL A 139 -0.89 -1.96 24.93
N GLN A 140 -0.18 -0.86 24.67
CA GLN A 140 0.35 0.04 25.70
C GLN A 140 -0.64 1.14 26.07
N GLN A 141 -1.35 1.65 25.06
CA GLN A 141 -2.29 2.75 25.25
C GLN A 141 -3.47 2.66 24.28
N VAL A 142 -4.66 3.01 24.77
CA VAL A 142 -5.87 3.17 23.96
C VAL A 142 -6.26 4.64 23.95
N LYS A 143 -6.26 5.26 22.76
CA LYS A 143 -6.73 6.63 22.52
C LYS A 143 -8.03 6.60 21.72
N SER A 144 -8.66 7.76 21.55
CA SER A 144 -9.91 7.91 20.77
C SER A 144 -9.76 7.52 19.31
N ASP A 145 -8.60 7.77 18.74
CA ASP A 145 -8.29 7.74 17.30
C ASP A 145 -7.23 6.69 16.92
N TYR A 146 -6.49 6.17 17.90
CA TYR A 146 -5.50 5.11 17.68
C TYR A 146 -5.25 4.29 18.95
N ILE A 147 -4.65 3.12 18.77
CA ILE A 147 -4.00 2.36 19.82
C ILE A 147 -2.49 2.31 19.58
N GLU A 148 -1.72 2.38 20.66
CA GLU A 148 -0.28 2.23 20.63
C GLU A 148 0.11 0.84 21.09
N LEU A 149 1.01 0.20 20.34
CA LEU A 149 1.43 -1.18 20.51
C LEU A 149 2.94 -1.25 20.66
N LEU A 150 3.40 -2.11 21.54
CA LEU A 150 4.79 -2.54 21.60
C LEU A 150 4.91 -3.92 20.97
N GLU A 151 5.53 -4.00 19.80
CA GLU A 151 5.75 -5.25 19.06
C GLU A 151 7.16 -5.78 19.29
N LEU A 152 7.30 -7.09 19.26
CA LEU A 152 8.59 -7.78 19.24
C LEU A 152 8.89 -8.27 17.83
N ILE A 153 9.92 -7.71 17.20
CA ILE A 153 10.31 -8.04 15.83
C ILE A 153 11.61 -8.82 15.86
N PRO A 154 11.71 -9.96 15.12
CA PRO A 154 12.95 -10.69 15.01
C PRO A 154 14.03 -9.84 14.32
N ASP A 155 15.24 -9.81 14.89
CA ASP A 155 16.37 -9.03 14.37
C ASP A 155 17.21 -9.81 13.35
N GLY A 156 16.85 -11.06 13.08
CA GLY A 156 17.55 -11.95 12.15
C GLY A 156 18.74 -12.69 12.76
N SER A 157 19.19 -12.33 13.95
CA SER A 157 20.28 -13.02 14.66
C SER A 157 19.79 -14.10 15.65
N GLY A 158 18.45 -14.23 15.77
CA GLY A 158 17.80 -15.11 16.73
C GLY A 158 17.28 -14.38 17.98
N CYS A 159 17.44 -13.07 18.04
CA CYS A 159 16.93 -12.20 19.08
C CYS A 159 15.76 -11.35 18.54
N TRP A 160 15.13 -10.61 19.44
CA TRP A 160 13.98 -9.78 19.12
C TRP A 160 14.26 -8.34 19.56
N LYS A 161 13.65 -7.39 18.85
CA LYS A 161 13.73 -5.96 19.15
C LYS A 161 12.33 -5.41 19.39
N GLU A 162 12.22 -4.48 20.29
CA GLU A 162 10.99 -3.74 20.52
C GLU A 162 10.77 -2.69 19.44
N ARG A 163 9.52 -2.59 18.97
CA ARG A 163 9.07 -1.55 18.05
C ARG A 163 7.74 -1.00 18.54
N VAL A 164 7.65 0.31 18.67
CA VAL A 164 6.38 0.98 18.93
C VAL A 164 5.68 1.20 17.60
N THR A 165 4.45 0.72 17.49
CA THR A 165 3.59 0.83 16.31
C THR A 165 2.24 1.40 16.71
N LYS A 166 1.59 2.15 15.83
CA LYS A 166 0.23 2.68 16.04
C LYS A 166 -0.72 2.02 15.05
N LEU A 167 -1.87 1.62 15.55
CA LEU A 167 -3.01 1.22 14.72
C LEU A 167 -4.04 2.34 14.80
N GLU A 168 -4.13 3.12 13.74
CA GLU A 168 -5.01 4.28 13.64
C GLU A 168 -6.43 3.87 13.23
N MET A 169 -7.41 4.65 13.69
CA MET A 169 -8.78 4.51 13.24
C MET A 169 -8.90 5.04 11.82
N LEU A 170 -9.24 4.17 10.88
CA LEU A 170 -9.60 4.59 9.54
C LEU A 170 -10.93 5.34 9.62
N GLU A 171 -10.89 6.65 9.48
CA GLU A 171 -12.10 7.43 9.29
C GLU A 171 -12.82 6.88 8.07
N ALA A 172 -14.10 6.50 8.23
CA ALA A 172 -14.95 6.22 7.10
C ALA A 172 -14.97 7.51 6.27
N ALA A 173 -14.48 7.44 5.03
CA ALA A 173 -14.54 8.56 4.11
C ALA A 173 -15.98 9.06 4.12
N SER A 174 -16.22 10.20 4.74
CA SER A 174 -17.52 10.86 4.73
C SER A 174 -17.73 11.28 3.28
N ASN A 175 -18.49 10.47 2.53
CA ASN A 175 -19.05 10.89 1.27
C ASN A 175 -20.00 12.06 1.58
N GLY A 176 -19.41 13.26 1.61
CA GLY A 176 -20.16 14.50 1.62
C GLY A 176 -20.93 14.62 0.31
N THR A 177 -22.16 14.16 0.34
CA THR A 177 -23.16 14.51 -0.66
C THR A 177 -23.67 15.90 -0.25
N SER A 178 -23.22 16.89 -0.95
CA SER A 178 -23.86 18.23 -1.01
C SER A 178 -24.72 18.29 -2.24
#